data_eb92a62590b4d9f91c3c8f357e5750c8
#
_entry.id   eb92a62590b4d9f91c3c8f357e5750c8
#
_cell.length_a   1.000
_cell.length_b   1.000
_cell.length_c   1.000
_cell.angle_alpha   90.00
_cell.angle_beta   90.00
_cell.angle_gamma   90.00
#
_symmetry.space_group_name_H-M   'P 1'
#
loop_
_entity.id
_entity.type
_entity.pdbx_description
1 polymer ?
#
loop_
_entity_poly.entity_id
_entity_poly.type
_entity_poly.pdbx_seq_one_letter_code
_entity_poly.pdbx_strand_id
1 'polypeptide(L)'
;NDFFTALPPSYIKWLDKTEIKGKTDLFFELKGQYIASENKMPNVHFNMKIRDGYISHQKTPFPAENIFLNFDTKLPSLDPEQLAVKIDSIYFDVGEDFFNGNVIVNGLSKPKIDARIRSKIDLAKLDKALGIQNMDLKGTFTADIVAKGIYDKEKNQFPITKGDLELKNGHIKSTYYPNPIENINFKANASNQTGQLKDLSLVINPASLQFEGKPIAMNASFQNFEDISYDIKAKGELDIEKIYK
;
A
#
# COMPACT_ATOMS: atom_id res chain seq x y z
N ASN A 1 20.39 -17.62 15.44
CA ASN A 1 19.64 -16.63 16.27
C ASN A 1 20.42 -15.32 16.50
N ASP A 2 21.71 -15.27 16.18
CA ASP A 2 22.59 -14.15 16.59
C ASP A 2 22.41 -12.88 15.73
N PHE A 3 21.87 -12.99 14.54
CA PHE A 3 21.61 -11.83 13.67
C PHE A 3 20.58 -10.86 14.27
N PHE A 4 19.59 -11.37 14.99
CA PHE A 4 18.52 -10.56 15.58
C PHE A 4 18.94 -9.81 16.84
N THR A 5 20.05 -10.17 17.46
CA THR A 5 20.56 -9.46 18.66
C THR A 5 21.11 -8.06 18.34
N ALA A 6 21.39 -7.78 17.08
CA ALA A 6 21.82 -6.47 16.59
C ALA A 6 20.67 -5.49 16.33
N LEU A 7 19.42 -5.94 16.43
CA LEU A 7 18.25 -5.09 16.20
C LEU A 7 17.87 -4.26 17.44
N PRO A 8 17.28 -3.07 17.25
CA PRO A 8 16.75 -2.29 18.37
C PRO A 8 15.73 -3.08 19.20
N PRO A 9 15.66 -2.87 20.53
CA PRO A 9 14.79 -3.63 21.43
C PRO A 9 13.30 -3.63 21.08
N SER A 10 12.82 -2.60 20.38
CA SER A 10 11.43 -2.51 19.91
C SER A 10 11.11 -3.58 18.87
N TYR A 11 12.05 -3.95 18.02
CA TYR A 11 11.90 -5.02 17.02
C TYR A 11 12.04 -6.41 17.62
N ILE A 12 12.90 -6.57 18.64
CA ILE A 12 13.10 -7.85 19.34
C ILE A 12 11.81 -8.30 20.01
N LYS A 13 11.07 -7.39 20.67
CA LYS A 13 9.79 -7.73 21.32
C LYS A 13 8.72 -8.24 20.35
N TRP A 14 8.75 -7.78 19.10
CA TRP A 14 7.85 -8.28 18.06
C TRP A 14 8.30 -9.65 17.55
N LEU A 15 9.62 -9.85 17.41
CA LEU A 15 10.21 -11.11 16.96
C LEU A 15 10.00 -12.25 17.95
N ASP A 16 9.99 -12.00 19.25
CA ASP A 16 9.78 -13.02 20.31
C ASP A 16 8.45 -13.79 20.16
N LYS A 17 7.49 -13.19 19.44
CA LYS A 17 6.16 -13.79 19.18
C LYS A 17 5.94 -14.11 17.72
N THR A 18 7.01 -14.09 16.93
CA THR A 18 6.96 -14.24 15.48
C THR A 18 7.76 -15.47 15.06
N GLU A 19 7.13 -16.37 14.34
CA GLU A 19 7.78 -17.46 13.66
C GLU A 19 8.16 -17.00 12.26
N ILE A 20 9.45 -17.13 11.90
CA ILE A 20 9.99 -16.77 10.59
C ILE A 20 10.70 -17.97 10.00
N LYS A 21 10.34 -18.34 8.77
CA LYS A 21 11.00 -19.41 7.99
C LYS A 21 11.27 -18.90 6.58
N GLY A 22 12.16 -19.57 5.86
CA GLY A 22 12.49 -19.28 4.48
C GLY A 22 13.98 -19.33 4.21
N LYS A 23 14.33 -19.13 2.97
CA LYS A 23 15.72 -19.05 2.51
C LYS A 23 16.02 -17.61 2.12
N THR A 24 17.12 -17.07 2.62
CA THR A 24 17.54 -15.70 2.33
C THR A 24 18.96 -15.70 1.84
N ASP A 25 19.18 -15.16 0.64
CA ASP A 25 20.48 -14.81 0.12
C ASP A 25 20.71 -13.32 0.36
N LEU A 26 21.84 -12.96 0.92
CA LEU A 26 22.23 -11.57 1.19
C LEU A 26 23.58 -11.30 0.52
N PHE A 27 23.67 -10.16 -0.13
CA PHE A 27 24.91 -9.60 -0.63
C PHE A 27 25.04 -8.16 -0.14
N PHE A 28 26.17 -7.85 0.44
CA PHE A 28 26.51 -6.48 0.85
C PHE A 28 27.93 -6.16 0.39
N GLU A 29 28.08 -5.04 -0.29
CA GLU A 29 29.36 -4.50 -0.71
C GLU A 29 29.47 -3.03 -0.26
N LEU A 30 30.56 -2.71 0.41
CA LEU A 30 31.01 -1.36 0.69
C LEU A 30 32.36 -1.16 0.00
N LYS A 31 32.39 -0.34 -1.03
CA LYS A 31 33.59 -0.19 -1.88
C LYS A 31 33.94 1.24 -2.13
N GLY A 32 35.20 1.57 -1.94
CA GLY A 32 35.74 2.91 -2.21
C GLY A 32 36.63 3.41 -1.08
N GLN A 33 36.85 4.70 -1.07
CA GLN A 33 37.66 5.39 -0.07
C GLN A 33 36.78 6.40 0.67
N TYR A 34 37.01 6.54 1.95
CA TYR A 34 36.49 7.63 2.74
C TYR A 34 37.58 8.68 2.96
N ILE A 35 37.42 9.87 2.38
CA ILE A 35 38.34 11.02 2.53
C ILE A 35 37.50 12.22 2.92
N ALA A 36 37.45 12.55 4.20
CA ALA A 36 36.59 13.61 4.72
C ALA A 36 36.91 15.00 4.12
N SER A 37 38.21 15.28 3.90
CA SER A 37 38.66 16.57 3.30
C SER A 37 38.20 16.77 1.85
N GLU A 38 37.91 15.70 1.13
CA GLU A 38 37.49 15.73 -0.28
C GLU A 38 35.98 15.41 -0.42
N ASN A 39 35.28 15.22 0.67
CA ASN A 39 33.90 14.71 0.69
C ASN A 39 33.72 13.43 -0.14
N LYS A 40 34.77 12.58 -0.19
CA LYS A 40 34.75 11.34 -0.91
C LYS A 40 34.20 10.24 -0.03
N MET A 41 33.11 9.63 -0.48
CA MET A 41 32.40 8.59 0.23
C MET A 41 32.42 7.26 -0.52
N PRO A 42 32.37 6.13 0.18
CA PRO A 42 32.29 4.81 -0.47
C PRO A 42 30.92 4.60 -1.14
N ASN A 43 30.88 3.62 -2.03
CA ASN A 43 29.65 3.13 -2.63
C ASN A 43 29.09 1.99 -1.78
N VAL A 44 27.77 1.93 -1.65
CA VAL A 44 27.06 0.82 -1.03
C VAL A 44 26.25 0.08 -2.08
N HIS A 45 26.34 -1.24 -2.07
CA HIS A 45 25.44 -2.12 -2.80
C HIS A 45 24.91 -3.19 -1.85
N PHE A 46 23.60 -3.31 -1.76
CA PHE A 46 22.93 -4.35 -0.98
C PHE A 46 21.88 -5.04 -1.83
N ASN A 47 21.95 -6.36 -1.85
CA ASN A 47 20.96 -7.21 -2.49
C ASN A 47 20.44 -8.24 -1.48
N MET A 48 19.13 -8.47 -1.51
CA MET A 48 18.45 -9.46 -0.68
C MET A 48 17.44 -10.22 -1.53
N LYS A 49 17.51 -11.55 -1.45
CA LYS A 49 16.54 -12.44 -2.09
C LYS A 49 15.96 -13.39 -1.06
N ILE A 50 14.63 -13.32 -0.90
CA ILE A 50 13.88 -14.23 -0.03
C ILE A 50 13.13 -15.23 -0.92
N ARG A 51 13.14 -16.50 -0.52
CA ARG A 51 12.40 -17.59 -1.17
C ARG A 51 11.73 -18.45 -0.12
N ASP A 52 10.53 -18.94 -0.45
CA ASP A 52 9.76 -19.81 0.43
C ASP A 52 9.58 -19.20 1.83
N GLY A 53 9.43 -17.86 1.89
CA GLY A 53 9.35 -17.15 3.14
C GLY A 53 8.00 -17.39 3.82
N TYR A 54 8.03 -17.45 5.14
CA TYR A 54 6.88 -17.61 6.01
C TYR A 54 7.04 -16.73 7.24
N ILE A 55 6.01 -15.98 7.58
CA ILE A 55 5.96 -15.17 8.80
C ILE A 55 4.60 -15.38 9.46
N SER A 56 4.63 -15.82 10.72
CA SER A 56 3.44 -15.93 11.56
C SER A 56 3.69 -15.20 12.88
N HIS A 57 2.74 -14.40 13.30
CA HIS A 57 2.79 -13.71 14.58
C HIS A 57 1.58 -14.10 15.45
N GLN A 58 1.77 -14.32 16.75
CA GLN A 58 0.71 -14.79 17.65
C GLN A 58 -0.56 -13.91 17.67
N LYS A 59 -0.44 -12.62 17.31
CA LYS A 59 -1.58 -11.70 17.26
C LYS A 59 -2.28 -11.68 15.91
N THR A 60 -1.71 -12.30 14.87
CA THR A 60 -2.31 -12.33 13.53
C THR A 60 -3.03 -13.66 13.30
N PRO A 61 -4.26 -13.66 12.80
CA PRO A 61 -5.04 -14.89 12.61
C PRO A 61 -4.52 -15.79 11.50
N PHE A 62 -3.74 -15.24 10.57
CA PHE A 62 -3.18 -15.95 9.42
C PHE A 62 -1.72 -15.59 9.24
N PRO A 63 -0.88 -16.57 8.86
CA PRO A 63 0.49 -16.30 8.47
C PRO A 63 0.55 -15.62 7.10
N ALA A 64 1.65 -14.92 6.84
CA ALA A 64 2.07 -14.60 5.49
C ALA A 64 2.94 -15.75 4.98
N GLU A 65 2.59 -16.30 3.82
CA GLU A 65 3.17 -17.49 3.23
C GLU A 65 3.68 -17.22 1.82
N ASN A 66 4.46 -18.15 1.28
CA ASN A 66 5.01 -18.06 -0.08
C ASN A 66 5.73 -16.72 -0.33
N ILE A 67 6.34 -16.13 0.72
CA ILE A 67 6.99 -14.84 0.59
C ILE A 67 8.18 -14.98 -0.34
N PHE A 68 8.12 -14.24 -1.43
CA PHE A 68 9.21 -14.04 -2.37
C PHE A 68 9.56 -12.56 -2.41
N LEU A 69 10.84 -12.24 -2.32
CA LEU A 69 11.36 -10.88 -2.48
C LEU A 69 12.65 -10.92 -3.26
N ASN A 70 12.77 -10.06 -4.25
CA ASN A 70 14.03 -9.75 -4.91
C ASN A 70 14.28 -8.24 -4.81
N PHE A 71 15.12 -7.85 -3.88
CA PHE A 71 15.44 -6.47 -3.54
C PHE A 71 16.89 -6.16 -3.88
N ASP A 72 17.13 -5.06 -4.56
CA ASP A 72 18.46 -4.54 -4.89
C ASP A 72 18.50 -3.03 -4.60
N THR A 73 19.54 -2.57 -3.93
CA THR A 73 19.74 -1.14 -3.71
C THR A 73 21.20 -0.75 -3.87
N LYS A 74 21.41 0.37 -4.53
CA LYS A 74 22.72 0.98 -4.75
C LYS A 74 22.70 2.41 -4.27
N LEU A 75 23.74 2.80 -3.56
CA LEU A 75 23.94 4.15 -3.08
C LEU A 75 25.40 4.57 -3.39
N PRO A 76 25.65 5.05 -4.61
CA PRO A 76 26.96 5.54 -4.99
C PRO A 76 27.38 6.75 -4.12
N SER A 77 28.61 6.73 -3.66
CA SER A 77 29.21 7.83 -2.85
C SER A 77 28.38 8.22 -1.63
N LEU A 78 27.55 7.32 -1.09
CA LEU A 78 26.55 7.61 -0.06
C LEU A 78 25.67 8.83 -0.38
N ASP A 79 25.52 9.16 -1.66
CA ASP A 79 24.73 10.29 -2.13
C ASP A 79 23.26 9.90 -2.29
N PRO A 80 22.33 10.46 -1.48
CA PRO A 80 20.91 10.11 -1.54
C PRO A 80 20.27 10.39 -2.91
N GLU A 81 20.78 11.36 -3.68
CA GLU A 81 20.26 11.67 -5.02
C GLU A 81 20.64 10.61 -6.06
N GLN A 82 21.65 9.79 -5.77
CA GLN A 82 22.06 8.66 -6.59
C GLN A 82 21.49 7.32 -6.07
N LEU A 83 20.63 7.37 -5.05
CA LEU A 83 19.96 6.18 -4.55
C LEU A 83 19.19 5.50 -5.67
N ALA A 84 19.44 4.21 -5.85
CA ALA A 84 18.66 3.34 -6.72
C ALA A 84 18.13 2.16 -5.91
N VAL A 85 16.81 2.06 -5.82
CA VAL A 85 16.10 0.94 -5.18
C VAL A 85 15.33 0.19 -6.25
N LYS A 86 15.50 -1.12 -6.31
CA LYS A 86 14.80 -1.99 -7.23
C LYS A 86 14.23 -3.18 -6.47
N ILE A 87 12.91 -3.28 -6.45
CA ILE A 87 12.18 -4.47 -6.05
C ILE A 87 11.65 -5.10 -7.35
N ASP A 88 12.40 -6.05 -7.91
CA ASP A 88 12.00 -6.73 -9.15
C ASP A 88 10.69 -7.49 -8.96
N SER A 89 10.53 -8.08 -7.78
CA SER A 89 9.32 -8.80 -7.41
C SER A 89 9.21 -8.88 -5.91
N ILE A 90 8.03 -8.58 -5.41
CA ILE A 90 7.58 -8.92 -4.07
C ILE A 90 6.25 -9.66 -4.20
N TYR A 91 6.14 -10.82 -3.56
CA TYR A 91 4.93 -11.63 -3.54
C TYR A 91 4.75 -12.27 -2.17
N PHE A 92 3.53 -12.32 -1.70
CA PHE A 92 3.15 -13.13 -0.54
C PHE A 92 1.64 -13.41 -0.54
N ASP A 93 1.25 -14.49 0.13
CA ASP A 93 -0.14 -14.86 0.39
C ASP A 93 -0.47 -14.70 1.88
N VAL A 94 -1.74 -14.42 2.19
CA VAL A 94 -2.31 -14.45 3.54
C VAL A 94 -3.66 -15.18 3.46
N GLY A 95 -3.66 -16.51 3.59
CA GLY A 95 -4.80 -17.35 3.28
C GLY A 95 -5.16 -17.29 1.79
N GLU A 96 -6.36 -16.80 1.45
CA GLU A 96 -6.79 -16.61 0.04
C GLU A 96 -6.43 -15.25 -0.54
N ASP A 97 -5.82 -14.39 0.26
CA ASP A 97 -5.39 -13.05 -0.15
C ASP A 97 -3.99 -13.11 -0.73
N PHE A 98 -3.68 -12.18 -1.61
CA PHE A 98 -2.35 -12.06 -2.16
C PHE A 98 -1.92 -10.61 -2.33
N PHE A 99 -0.62 -10.40 -2.29
CA PHE A 99 0.04 -9.17 -2.72
C PHE A 99 1.12 -9.52 -3.74
N ASN A 100 1.15 -8.79 -4.85
CA ASN A 100 2.18 -8.88 -5.88
C ASN A 100 2.58 -7.48 -6.31
N GLY A 101 3.87 -7.21 -6.42
CA GLY A 101 4.36 -5.91 -6.85
C GLY A 101 5.77 -5.92 -7.37
N ASN A 102 6.08 -4.87 -8.11
CA ASN A 102 7.42 -4.48 -8.45
C ASN A 102 7.55 -2.96 -8.33
N VAL A 103 8.70 -2.48 -7.89
CA VAL A 103 8.96 -1.05 -7.67
C VAL A 103 10.40 -0.71 -8.03
N ILE A 104 10.58 0.34 -8.81
CA ILE A 104 11.87 0.95 -9.07
C ILE A 104 11.80 2.41 -8.63
N VAL A 105 12.75 2.82 -7.81
CA VAL A 105 12.87 4.20 -7.32
C VAL A 105 14.30 4.67 -7.54
N ASN A 106 14.46 5.84 -8.16
CA ASN A 106 15.76 6.47 -8.34
C ASN A 106 15.74 7.90 -7.79
N GLY A 107 16.72 8.23 -6.97
CA GLY A 107 16.82 9.51 -6.24
C GLY A 107 15.95 9.53 -4.99
N LEU A 108 16.23 10.45 -4.08
CA LEU A 108 15.49 10.60 -2.82
C LEU A 108 14.65 11.87 -2.78
N SER A 109 15.19 13.04 -3.13
CA SER A 109 14.46 14.32 -3.02
C SER A 109 13.33 14.44 -4.04
N LYS A 110 13.59 14.00 -5.27
CA LYS A 110 12.63 13.95 -6.38
C LYS A 110 12.65 12.59 -7.04
N PRO A 111 12.13 11.56 -6.34
CA PRO A 111 12.26 10.18 -6.80
C PRO A 111 11.53 9.96 -8.12
N LYS A 112 12.24 9.32 -9.06
CA LYS A 112 11.64 8.74 -10.25
C LYS A 112 11.14 7.34 -9.90
N ILE A 113 9.85 7.16 -10.01
CA ILE A 113 9.13 5.94 -9.60
C ILE A 113 8.62 5.21 -10.84
N ASP A 114 8.78 3.89 -10.88
CA ASP A 114 8.10 2.98 -11.78
C ASP A 114 7.61 1.81 -10.93
N ALA A 115 6.31 1.68 -10.77
CA ALA A 115 5.71 0.72 -9.85
C ALA A 115 4.47 0.06 -10.45
N ARG A 116 4.30 -1.21 -10.14
CA ARG A 116 3.05 -1.94 -10.35
C ARG A 116 2.71 -2.75 -9.12
N ILE A 117 1.46 -2.65 -8.69
CA ILE A 117 0.93 -3.35 -7.52
C ILE A 117 -0.36 -4.03 -7.92
N ARG A 118 -0.48 -5.31 -7.59
CA ARG A 118 -1.73 -6.08 -7.63
C ARG A 118 -1.96 -6.70 -6.27
N SER A 119 -3.18 -6.57 -5.78
CA SER A 119 -3.54 -7.17 -4.51
C SER A 119 -5.00 -7.60 -4.49
N LYS A 120 -5.29 -8.61 -3.69
CA LYS A 120 -6.61 -8.99 -3.22
C LYS A 120 -6.49 -9.17 -1.72
N ILE A 121 -7.23 -8.41 -0.95
CA ILE A 121 -7.08 -8.31 0.50
C ILE A 121 -8.44 -8.43 1.17
N ASP A 122 -8.56 -9.34 2.12
CA ASP A 122 -9.68 -9.37 3.07
C ASP A 122 -9.47 -8.26 4.12
N LEU A 123 -10.35 -7.27 4.09
CA LEU A 123 -10.26 -6.11 4.99
C LEU A 123 -10.39 -6.48 6.46
N ALA A 124 -11.13 -7.56 6.80
CA ALA A 124 -11.24 -8.02 8.18
C ALA A 124 -9.92 -8.59 8.72
N LYS A 125 -9.10 -9.20 7.84
CA LYS A 125 -7.76 -9.67 8.21
C LYS A 125 -6.80 -8.50 8.36
N LEU A 126 -6.87 -7.52 7.44
CA LEU A 126 -6.06 -6.32 7.48
C LEU A 126 -6.35 -5.49 8.73
N ASP A 127 -7.62 -5.28 9.07
CA ASP A 127 -8.04 -4.58 10.28
C ASP A 127 -7.44 -5.21 11.54
N LYS A 128 -7.55 -6.53 11.69
CA LYS A 128 -6.96 -7.27 12.81
C LYS A 128 -5.43 -7.20 12.84
N ALA A 129 -4.80 -7.27 11.67
CA ALA A 129 -3.34 -7.24 11.57
C ALA A 129 -2.75 -5.86 11.92
N LEU A 130 -3.43 -4.78 11.54
CA LEU A 130 -3.02 -3.41 11.80
C LEU A 130 -3.49 -2.90 13.16
N GLY A 131 -4.45 -3.59 13.81
CA GLY A 131 -5.05 -3.17 15.07
C GLY A 131 -5.76 -1.81 14.93
N ILE A 132 -6.51 -1.62 13.84
CA ILE A 132 -7.23 -0.37 13.59
C ILE A 132 -8.25 -0.18 14.73
N GLN A 133 -8.08 0.90 15.47
CA GLN A 133 -9.00 1.24 16.54
C GLN A 133 -10.15 2.08 16.01
N ASN A 134 -11.33 1.90 16.58
CA ASN A 134 -12.54 2.69 16.26
C ASN A 134 -13.20 2.41 14.90
N MET A 135 -12.75 1.39 14.17
CA MET A 135 -13.40 0.94 12.93
C MET A 135 -13.44 -0.59 12.88
N ASP A 136 -14.53 -1.16 12.36
CA ASP A 136 -14.64 -2.58 11.97
C ASP A 136 -14.81 -2.61 10.45
N LEU A 137 -13.84 -3.19 9.78
CA LEU A 137 -13.78 -3.26 8.31
C LEU A 137 -13.92 -4.71 7.87
N LYS A 138 -14.77 -4.97 6.85
CA LYS A 138 -14.88 -6.29 6.21
C LYS A 138 -15.07 -6.11 4.71
N GLY A 139 -14.89 -7.19 3.98
CA GLY A 139 -15.05 -7.28 2.53
C GLY A 139 -13.74 -7.58 1.82
N THR A 140 -13.84 -7.89 0.54
CA THR A 140 -12.68 -8.17 -0.31
C THR A 140 -12.34 -6.94 -1.15
N PHE A 141 -11.16 -6.38 -0.92
CA PHE A 141 -10.63 -5.26 -1.70
C PHE A 141 -9.60 -5.78 -2.71
N THR A 142 -9.77 -5.39 -3.97
CA THR A 142 -8.86 -5.73 -5.06
C THR A 142 -8.30 -4.44 -5.66
N ALA A 143 -7.00 -4.41 -5.96
CA ALA A 143 -6.35 -3.30 -6.64
C ALA A 143 -5.39 -3.80 -7.72
N ASP A 144 -5.38 -3.15 -8.89
CA ASP A 144 -4.32 -3.23 -9.91
C ASP A 144 -3.91 -1.79 -10.24
N ILE A 145 -2.72 -1.39 -9.80
CA ILE A 145 -2.23 -0.01 -9.86
C ILE A 145 -0.89 0.01 -10.58
N VAL A 146 -0.75 0.92 -11.53
CA VAL A 146 0.51 1.25 -12.20
C VAL A 146 0.79 2.72 -11.97
N ALA A 147 2.03 3.05 -11.55
CA ALA A 147 2.48 4.41 -11.34
C ALA A 147 3.86 4.60 -11.99
N LYS A 148 4.02 5.62 -12.82
CA LYS A 148 5.28 5.90 -13.51
C LYS A 148 5.53 7.39 -13.66
N GLY A 149 6.68 7.86 -13.19
CA GLY A 149 7.06 9.26 -13.32
C GLY A 149 7.88 9.78 -12.15
N ILE A 150 7.91 11.09 -12.00
CA ILE A 150 8.65 11.78 -10.95
C ILE A 150 7.66 12.25 -9.89
N TYR A 151 8.02 12.06 -8.62
CA TYR A 151 7.36 12.74 -7.51
C TYR A 151 8.16 13.99 -7.15
N ASP A 152 7.54 15.17 -7.27
CA ASP A 152 8.12 16.46 -6.88
C ASP A 152 7.07 17.24 -6.05
N LYS A 153 7.25 17.24 -4.73
CA LYS A 153 6.32 17.90 -3.81
C LYS A 153 6.23 19.42 -4.06
N GLU A 154 7.37 20.06 -4.42
CA GLU A 154 7.42 21.51 -4.65
C GLU A 154 6.61 21.93 -5.88
N LYS A 155 6.53 21.05 -6.87
CA LYS A 155 5.79 21.27 -8.12
C LYS A 155 4.41 20.66 -8.13
N ASN A 156 3.96 20.04 -7.02
CA ASN A 156 2.74 19.22 -6.97
C ASN A 156 2.68 18.18 -8.09
N GLN A 157 3.86 17.61 -8.42
CA GLN A 157 3.99 16.60 -9.46
C GLN A 157 4.00 15.20 -8.87
N PHE A 158 3.19 14.31 -9.45
CA PHE A 158 3.03 12.92 -9.04
C PHE A 158 3.35 11.99 -10.23
N PRO A 159 3.72 10.74 -9.98
CA PRO A 159 3.79 9.75 -11.06
C PRO A 159 2.46 9.65 -11.82
N ILE A 160 2.53 9.47 -13.13
CA ILE A 160 1.35 9.14 -13.93
C ILE A 160 0.84 7.80 -13.43
N THR A 161 -0.39 7.80 -12.96
CA THR A 161 -1.00 6.66 -12.26
C THR A 161 -2.26 6.22 -12.98
N LYS A 162 -2.43 4.91 -13.08
CA LYS A 162 -3.68 4.26 -13.46
C LYS A 162 -3.96 3.15 -12.47
N GLY A 163 -5.19 3.04 -12.02
CA GLY A 163 -5.57 2.02 -11.07
C GLY A 163 -7.02 1.61 -11.22
N ASP A 164 -7.24 0.30 -11.20
CA ASP A 164 -8.55 -0.33 -11.09
C ASP A 164 -8.70 -0.84 -9.65
N LEU A 165 -9.79 -0.46 -9.01
CA LEU A 165 -10.12 -0.78 -7.63
C LEU A 165 -11.49 -1.44 -7.59
N GLU A 166 -11.64 -2.48 -6.78
CA GLU A 166 -12.93 -3.13 -6.55
C GLU A 166 -13.08 -3.48 -5.06
N LEU A 167 -14.24 -3.16 -4.50
CA LEU A 167 -14.65 -3.66 -3.18
C LEU A 167 -15.88 -4.52 -3.33
N LYS A 168 -15.87 -5.70 -2.72
CA LYS A 168 -17.01 -6.61 -2.64
C LYS A 168 -17.38 -6.91 -1.20
N ASN A 169 -18.70 -6.91 -0.93
CA ASN A 169 -19.27 -7.23 0.37
C ASN A 169 -18.63 -6.42 1.50
N GLY A 170 -18.37 -5.14 1.23
CA GLY A 170 -17.78 -4.24 2.19
C GLY A 170 -18.71 -3.98 3.37
N HIS A 171 -18.11 -3.84 4.55
CA HIS A 171 -18.76 -3.44 5.78
C HIS A 171 -17.86 -2.44 6.50
N ILE A 172 -18.44 -1.32 6.90
CA ILE A 172 -17.75 -0.29 7.68
C ILE A 172 -18.62 0.04 8.86
N LYS A 173 -18.09 -0.15 10.07
CA LYS A 173 -18.68 0.33 11.31
C LYS A 173 -17.68 1.21 12.02
N SER A 174 -18.11 2.38 12.45
CA SER A 174 -17.29 3.33 13.19
C SER A 174 -17.84 3.50 14.61
N THR A 175 -16.99 3.81 15.57
CA THR A 175 -17.44 4.21 16.92
C THR A 175 -18.14 5.57 16.92
N TYR A 176 -17.94 6.37 15.87
CA TYR A 176 -18.57 7.70 15.73
C TYR A 176 -20.01 7.64 15.21
N TYR A 177 -20.38 6.52 14.58
CA TYR A 177 -21.73 6.31 14.06
C TYR A 177 -22.19 4.89 14.40
N PRO A 178 -23.32 4.71 15.11
CA PRO A 178 -23.72 3.41 15.67
C PRO A 178 -24.15 2.38 14.62
N ASN A 179 -24.66 2.84 13.47
CA ASN A 179 -25.16 1.94 12.44
C ASN A 179 -24.09 1.68 11.39
N PRO A 180 -23.82 0.40 11.04
CA PRO A 180 -22.86 0.08 10.00
C PRO A 180 -23.39 0.45 8.61
N ILE A 181 -22.45 0.73 7.70
CA ILE A 181 -22.70 0.72 6.27
C ILE A 181 -22.35 -0.68 5.78
N GLU A 182 -23.28 -1.36 5.15
CA GLU A 182 -23.17 -2.78 4.82
C GLU A 182 -23.28 -3.01 3.31
N ASN A 183 -22.90 -4.22 2.88
CA ASN A 183 -23.00 -4.64 1.49
C ASN A 183 -22.43 -3.63 0.50
N ILE A 184 -21.34 -2.97 0.89
CA ILE A 184 -20.67 -2.00 0.03
C ILE A 184 -20.00 -2.75 -1.12
N ASN A 185 -20.44 -2.44 -2.33
CA ASN A 185 -19.81 -2.96 -3.54
C ASN A 185 -19.53 -1.78 -4.45
N PHE A 186 -18.32 -1.68 -4.96
CA PHE A 186 -18.01 -0.68 -5.98
C PHE A 186 -16.89 -1.16 -6.91
N LYS A 187 -16.88 -0.59 -8.10
CA LYS A 187 -15.72 -0.55 -8.98
C LYS A 187 -15.31 0.89 -9.17
N ALA A 188 -14.03 1.15 -9.10
CA ALA A 188 -13.49 2.48 -9.31
C ALA A 188 -12.27 2.43 -10.22
N ASN A 189 -12.11 3.48 -11.02
CA ASN A 189 -10.93 3.73 -11.82
C ASN A 189 -10.32 5.07 -11.41
N ALA A 190 -9.06 5.03 -11.03
CA ALA A 190 -8.27 6.21 -10.74
C ALA A 190 -7.25 6.44 -11.86
N SER A 191 -7.13 7.65 -12.35
CA SER A 191 -6.14 7.98 -13.37
C SER A 191 -5.66 9.41 -13.26
N ASN A 192 -4.42 9.62 -13.66
CA ASN A 192 -3.83 10.91 -13.85
C ASN A 192 -2.99 10.85 -15.15
N GLN A 193 -3.07 11.84 -16.00
CA GLN A 193 -2.45 11.78 -17.33
C GLN A 193 -1.13 12.54 -17.42
N THR A 194 -0.95 13.59 -16.66
CA THR A 194 0.25 14.44 -16.71
C THR A 194 1.05 14.43 -15.43
N GLY A 195 0.56 13.77 -14.40
CA GLY A 195 1.20 13.75 -13.09
C GLY A 195 0.85 14.98 -12.24
N GLN A 196 -0.18 15.73 -12.54
CA GLN A 196 -0.63 16.87 -11.75
C GLN A 196 -1.97 16.59 -11.08
N LEU A 197 -2.23 17.21 -9.91
CA LEU A 197 -3.50 17.06 -9.20
C LEU A 197 -4.71 17.49 -10.03
N LYS A 198 -4.55 18.49 -10.89
CA LYS A 198 -5.61 18.95 -11.80
C LYS A 198 -6.09 17.87 -12.79
N ASP A 199 -5.23 16.90 -13.12
CA ASP A 199 -5.56 15.82 -14.03
C ASP A 199 -5.98 14.53 -13.32
N LEU A 200 -5.93 14.51 -11.98
CA LEU A 200 -6.35 13.36 -11.23
C LEU A 200 -7.87 13.20 -11.36
N SER A 201 -8.28 12.02 -11.77
CA SER A 201 -9.67 11.60 -11.93
C SER A 201 -9.90 10.32 -11.14
N LEU A 202 -11.01 10.26 -10.43
CA LEU A 202 -11.53 9.06 -9.77
C LEU A 202 -12.98 8.87 -10.20
N VAL A 203 -13.25 7.75 -10.88
CA VAL A 203 -14.60 7.38 -11.32
C VAL A 203 -15.03 6.13 -10.58
N ILE A 204 -16.17 6.20 -9.91
CA ILE A 204 -16.79 5.10 -9.16
C ILE A 204 -18.09 4.74 -9.89
N ASN A 205 -18.10 3.57 -10.55
CA ASN A 205 -19.25 3.09 -11.31
C ASN A 205 -19.16 1.57 -11.60
N PRO A 206 -20.12 0.76 -11.15
CA PRO A 206 -21.20 1.11 -10.22
C PRO A 206 -20.74 1.11 -8.75
N ALA A 207 -21.54 1.71 -7.90
CA ALA A 207 -21.47 1.52 -6.46
C ALA A 207 -22.84 1.19 -5.89
N SER A 208 -22.88 0.33 -4.89
CA SER A 208 -24.05 0.01 -4.09
C SER A 208 -23.66 -0.19 -2.64
N LEU A 209 -24.58 0.14 -1.75
CA LEU A 209 -24.42 -0.08 -0.32
C LEU A 209 -25.77 -0.24 0.36
N GLN A 210 -25.79 -0.70 1.59
CA GLN A 210 -26.95 -0.66 2.47
C GLN A 210 -26.65 0.23 3.66
N PHE A 211 -27.57 1.14 3.93
CA PHE A 211 -27.55 1.99 5.09
C PHE A 211 -28.84 1.78 5.90
N GLU A 212 -28.71 1.34 7.15
CA GLU A 212 -29.84 0.95 8.00
C GLU A 212 -30.80 -0.06 7.32
N GLY A 213 -30.24 -1.01 6.59
CA GLY A 213 -31.00 -2.03 5.85
C GLY A 213 -31.63 -1.53 4.54
N LYS A 214 -31.48 -0.24 4.20
CA LYS A 214 -32.03 0.34 2.97
C LYS A 214 -30.96 0.37 1.87
N PRO A 215 -31.28 -0.10 0.66
CA PRO A 215 -30.33 -0.11 -0.44
C PRO A 215 -30.15 1.30 -1.03
N ILE A 216 -28.91 1.63 -1.34
CA ILE A 216 -28.51 2.84 -2.04
C ILE A 216 -27.64 2.43 -3.22
N ALA A 217 -27.98 2.89 -4.42
CA ALA A 217 -27.15 2.78 -5.61
C ALA A 217 -26.53 4.15 -5.91
N MET A 218 -25.27 4.17 -6.30
CA MET A 218 -24.54 5.42 -6.53
C MET A 218 -23.57 5.28 -7.67
N ASN A 219 -23.40 6.38 -8.41
CA ASN A 219 -22.25 6.62 -9.28
C ASN A 219 -21.63 7.95 -8.87
N ALA A 220 -20.30 8.03 -8.91
CA ALA A 220 -19.60 9.25 -8.58
C ALA A 220 -18.39 9.44 -9.47
N SER A 221 -18.11 10.69 -9.81
CA SER A 221 -16.85 11.08 -10.43
C SER A 221 -16.28 12.30 -9.73
N PHE A 222 -14.96 12.28 -9.54
CA PHE A 222 -14.18 13.36 -8.96
C PHE A 222 -13.07 13.70 -9.94
N GLN A 223 -12.86 14.96 -10.20
CA GLN A 223 -11.85 15.43 -11.14
C GLN A 223 -11.20 16.70 -10.59
N ASN A 224 -9.99 17.00 -11.06
CA ASN A 224 -9.25 18.19 -10.70
C ASN A 224 -9.09 18.33 -9.17
N PHE A 225 -8.23 17.51 -8.56
CA PHE A 225 -8.02 17.50 -7.11
C PHE A 225 -7.25 18.74 -6.60
N GLU A 226 -6.89 19.66 -7.47
CA GLU A 226 -6.40 20.99 -7.12
C GLU A 226 -7.58 21.95 -6.81
N ASP A 227 -8.65 21.83 -7.62
CA ASP A 227 -9.94 22.51 -7.43
C ASP A 227 -11.05 21.49 -7.74
N ILE A 228 -11.45 20.75 -6.71
CA ILE A 228 -12.22 19.51 -6.88
C ILE A 228 -13.59 19.79 -7.48
N SER A 229 -13.84 19.22 -8.65
CA SER A 229 -15.16 19.05 -9.23
C SER A 229 -15.68 17.64 -9.04
N TYR A 230 -16.97 17.49 -8.77
CA TYR A 230 -17.60 16.19 -8.58
C TYR A 230 -18.98 16.13 -9.20
N ASP A 231 -19.35 14.95 -9.69
CA ASP A 231 -20.72 14.58 -10.07
C ASP A 231 -21.08 13.31 -9.31
N ILE A 232 -22.08 13.40 -8.43
CA ILE A 232 -22.53 12.28 -7.60
C ILE A 232 -24.02 12.10 -7.85
N LYS A 233 -24.41 10.91 -8.33
CA LYS A 233 -25.78 10.49 -8.50
C LYS A 233 -26.07 9.32 -7.59
N ALA A 234 -26.96 9.52 -6.63
CA ALA A 234 -27.39 8.48 -5.71
C ALA A 234 -28.89 8.30 -5.79
N LYS A 235 -29.34 7.03 -5.70
CA LYS A 235 -30.75 6.65 -5.64
C LYS A 235 -30.92 5.61 -4.54
N GLY A 236 -31.84 5.85 -3.64
CA GLY A 236 -32.12 4.93 -2.54
C GLY A 236 -33.26 5.43 -1.67
N GLU A 237 -33.52 4.70 -0.60
CA GLU A 237 -34.46 5.07 0.44
C GLU A 237 -33.67 5.35 1.71
N LEU A 238 -34.06 6.40 2.44
CA LEU A 238 -33.51 6.75 3.74
C LEU A 238 -34.66 6.94 4.73
N ASP A 239 -34.49 6.42 5.92
CA ASP A 239 -35.40 6.67 7.04
C ASP A 239 -34.92 7.92 7.79
N ILE A 240 -35.57 9.03 7.51
CA ILE A 240 -35.15 10.35 8.02
C ILE A 240 -35.25 10.41 9.56
N GLU A 241 -36.16 9.66 10.20
CA GLU A 241 -36.28 9.63 11.65
C GLU A 241 -35.08 9.05 12.37
N LYS A 242 -34.31 8.22 11.66
CA LYS A 242 -33.09 7.57 12.20
C LYS A 242 -31.81 8.37 11.99
N ILE A 243 -31.83 9.37 11.12
CA ILE A 243 -30.64 10.20 10.83
C ILE A 243 -30.36 11.21 11.96
N TYR A 244 -31.36 11.54 12.76
CA TYR A 244 -31.27 12.56 13.82
C TYR A 244 -31.10 11.98 15.24
N LYS A 245 -30.73 10.74 15.39
CA LYS A 245 -30.37 10.13 16.68
C LYS A 245 -28.88 9.81 16.68
#